data_6c90d72c90b3590d0056edd3e80c4e00
#
_entry.id   6c90d72c90b3590d0056edd3e80c4e00
#
_cell.length_a   1.000
_cell.length_b   1.000
_cell.length_c   1.000
_cell.angle_alpha   90.00
_cell.angle_beta   90.00
_cell.angle_gamma   90.00
#
_symmetry.space_group_name_H-M   'P 1'
#
loop_
_entity.id
_entity.type
_entity.pdbx_description
1 polymer ?
#
loop_
_entity_poly.entity_id
_entity_poly.type
_entity_poly.pdbx_seq_one_letter_code
_entity_poly.pdbx_strand_id
1 'polypeptide(L)'
;MGQEYSPRIEDRVEPADVYPPVVEDSGEKRGGWELGAVISAAYDDNIFLSSDAPEADMVYRLAPSVAYTKGDAKNGEGFFIKGGYRPTLVLFGSNGSENRVDHQAIAAMGWQGKVTRLTYEGAVQKLGDATADTGRQTDRIEFENEIRAAWIASEKVTLELAGGQREVDYADPGFFDTNEVYAQTAVRYTYSPKTELGLIYQIGRFKVDGTGPQDTQQVTGNIQWQPREKIRVDIEAGAEHRNFDNGSSTNPVLQGRIEWKPRKETDIYVSAYMRQEASAFFAGQNYQVNGVTAGVSQRLGNDWTVKLEGGLDKNTYEQVSGTGGGNREDQIWFVRPALVRRLGEKSDVSLFYRVSENKSTNTSFGYDQQMIGLEFNHKF
;
A
#
# COMPACT_ATOMS: atom_id res chain seq x y z
N MET A 1 3.06 -21.80 7.76
CA MET A 1 2.26 -20.57 7.76
C MET A 1 2.79 -19.74 6.61
N GLY A 2 2.08 -19.69 5.49
CA GLY A 2 2.48 -18.90 4.34
C GLY A 2 2.10 -17.46 4.60
N GLN A 3 3.05 -16.54 4.48
CA GLN A 3 2.73 -15.11 4.40
C GLN A 3 1.93 -14.85 3.13
N GLU A 4 0.85 -14.08 3.26
CA GLU A 4 0.38 -13.25 2.18
C GLU A 4 1.36 -12.11 2.04
N TYR A 5 2.05 -12.06 0.92
CA TYR A 5 2.69 -10.87 0.44
C TYR A 5 1.55 -9.99 -0.10
N SER A 6 1.24 -8.93 0.62
CA SER A 6 0.40 -7.87 0.08
C SER A 6 1.26 -7.05 -0.86
N PRO A 7 0.83 -6.77 -2.09
CA PRO A 7 1.53 -5.83 -2.95
C PRO A 7 1.79 -4.52 -2.21
N ARG A 8 2.97 -3.91 -2.41
CA ARG A 8 3.39 -2.66 -1.73
C ARG A 8 2.48 -1.45 -1.97
N ILE A 9 1.47 -1.59 -2.80
CA ILE A 9 0.40 -0.58 -3.01
C ILE A 9 -0.31 -0.23 -1.70
N GLU A 10 -0.37 -1.16 -0.72
CA GLU A 10 -1.01 -0.93 0.58
C GLU A 10 -0.14 -0.15 1.60
N ASP A 11 1.16 0.02 1.32
CA ASP A 11 2.10 0.65 2.28
C ASP A 11 2.32 2.15 2.05
N ARG A 12 1.65 2.75 1.09
CA ARG A 12 1.72 4.21 0.89
C ARG A 12 0.84 4.92 1.91
N VAL A 13 1.35 6.00 2.51
CA VAL A 13 0.57 6.94 3.36
C VAL A 13 -0.42 7.79 2.53
N GLU A 14 -0.58 7.50 1.27
CA GLU A 14 -1.79 7.90 0.56
C GLU A 14 -2.99 7.31 1.31
N PRO A 15 -4.16 7.96 1.31
CA PRO A 15 -5.29 7.53 2.13
C PRO A 15 -5.72 6.10 1.79
N ALA A 16 -4.93 5.11 2.23
CA ALA A 16 -5.19 3.68 2.11
C ALA A 16 -6.59 3.30 2.60
N ASP A 17 -7.15 4.17 3.41
CA ASP A 17 -8.48 4.02 3.96
C ASP A 17 -9.62 4.54 3.10
N VAL A 18 -9.33 5.19 1.96
CA VAL A 18 -10.38 5.56 1.01
C VAL A 18 -10.95 4.31 0.33
N TYR A 19 -10.14 3.24 0.29
CA TYR A 19 -10.52 2.00 -0.36
C TYR A 19 -10.19 0.79 0.53
N PRO A 20 -11.16 0.20 1.24
CA PRO A 20 -10.94 -1.08 1.91
C PRO A 20 -10.49 -2.14 0.89
N PRO A 21 -9.72 -3.16 1.28
CA PRO A 21 -9.18 -4.15 0.36
C PRO A 21 -10.29 -4.78 -0.48
N VAL A 22 -10.04 -4.95 -1.78
CA VAL A 22 -11.01 -5.51 -2.75
C VAL A 22 -11.43 -6.91 -2.34
N VAL A 23 -10.55 -7.65 -1.69
CA VAL A 23 -10.80 -8.98 -1.15
C VAL A 23 -10.31 -9.02 0.28
N GLU A 24 -11.23 -9.05 1.22
CA GLU A 24 -10.88 -9.34 2.62
C GLU A 24 -10.49 -10.82 2.76
N ASP A 25 -9.46 -11.09 3.55
CA ASP A 25 -9.09 -12.46 3.91
C ASP A 25 -10.14 -13.03 4.89
N SER A 26 -11.23 -13.51 4.35
CA SER A 26 -12.33 -14.10 5.12
C SER A 26 -12.04 -15.51 5.64
N GLY A 27 -10.79 -15.91 5.82
CA GLY A 27 -10.26 -17.09 6.53
C GLY A 27 -10.97 -18.46 6.46
N GLU A 28 -12.20 -18.53 6.02
CA GLU A 28 -13.06 -19.71 6.18
C GLU A 28 -13.74 -20.25 4.88
N LYS A 29 -13.75 -19.51 3.77
CA LYS A 29 -14.42 -19.99 2.55
C LYS A 29 -13.44 -20.60 1.54
N ARG A 30 -13.54 -21.90 1.32
CA ARG A 30 -12.76 -22.65 0.33
C ARG A 30 -13.17 -22.39 -1.14
N GLY A 31 -13.97 -21.37 -1.40
CA GLY A 31 -14.35 -20.95 -2.74
C GLY A 31 -15.72 -20.29 -2.79
N GLY A 32 -15.90 -19.37 -3.73
CA GLY A 32 -17.17 -18.69 -3.96
C GLY A 32 -16.98 -17.25 -4.43
N TRP A 33 -18.12 -16.64 -4.72
CA TRP A 33 -18.25 -15.25 -5.04
C TRP A 33 -18.54 -14.45 -3.77
N GLU A 34 -17.94 -13.29 -3.68
CA GLU A 34 -18.22 -12.26 -2.66
C GLU A 34 -18.60 -10.98 -3.40
N LEU A 35 -19.70 -10.38 -2.97
CA LEU A 35 -20.21 -9.13 -3.50
C LEU A 35 -20.31 -8.13 -2.37
N GLY A 36 -19.92 -6.90 -2.61
CA GLY A 36 -20.00 -5.82 -1.64
C GLY A 36 -20.28 -4.48 -2.30
N ALA A 37 -20.60 -3.50 -1.48
CA ALA A 37 -20.68 -2.11 -1.89
C ALA A 37 -20.30 -1.18 -0.73
N VAL A 38 -19.55 -0.15 -1.04
CA VAL A 38 -19.25 0.96 -0.13
C VAL A 38 -19.88 2.23 -0.71
N ILE A 39 -20.59 2.98 0.12
CA ILE A 39 -21.12 4.30 -0.22
C ILE A 39 -20.58 5.27 0.82
N SER A 40 -20.00 6.38 0.38
CA SER A 40 -19.54 7.40 1.30
C SER A 40 -19.90 8.81 0.84
N ALA A 41 -20.00 9.72 1.80
CA ALA A 41 -20.09 11.16 1.58
C ALA A 41 -19.19 11.85 2.60
N ALA A 42 -18.30 12.70 2.11
CA ALA A 42 -17.37 13.44 2.95
C ALA A 42 -17.28 14.90 2.52
N TYR A 43 -17.24 15.80 3.47
CA TYR A 43 -16.78 17.16 3.26
C TYR A 43 -15.26 17.18 3.38
N ASP A 44 -14.61 17.73 2.37
CA ASP A 44 -13.17 17.91 2.28
C ASP A 44 -12.90 19.40 2.06
N ASP A 45 -12.10 20.02 2.91
CA ASP A 45 -11.83 21.46 2.83
C ASP A 45 -10.69 21.81 1.85
N ASN A 46 -9.99 20.81 1.29
CA ASN A 46 -8.90 21.01 0.35
C ASN A 46 -8.75 19.83 -0.64
N ILE A 47 -9.68 19.67 -1.56
CA ILE A 47 -9.74 18.54 -2.51
C ILE A 47 -8.55 18.49 -3.49
N PHE A 48 -7.79 19.59 -3.64
CA PHE A 48 -6.63 19.68 -4.52
C PHE A 48 -5.28 19.66 -3.78
N LEU A 49 -5.28 19.56 -2.45
CA LEU A 49 -4.07 19.67 -1.62
C LEU A 49 -3.27 20.96 -1.91
N SER A 50 -3.99 22.05 -2.16
CA SER A 50 -3.40 23.35 -2.51
C SER A 50 -2.89 24.09 -1.28
N SER A 51 -1.72 24.74 -1.41
CA SER A 51 -1.14 25.57 -0.35
C SER A 51 -1.78 26.95 -0.25
N ASP A 52 -2.12 27.56 -1.40
CA ASP A 52 -2.45 28.98 -1.47
C ASP A 52 -3.96 29.23 -1.70
N ALA A 53 -4.65 28.29 -2.31
CA ALA A 53 -6.07 28.40 -2.65
C ALA A 53 -6.78 27.06 -2.39
N PRO A 54 -6.97 26.65 -1.13
CA PRO A 54 -7.70 25.43 -0.82
C PRO A 54 -9.15 25.53 -1.29
N GLU A 55 -9.60 24.50 -1.99
CA GLU A 55 -10.99 24.40 -2.45
C GLU A 55 -11.69 23.29 -1.69
N ALA A 56 -12.81 23.67 -1.08
CA ALA A 56 -13.66 22.75 -0.34
C ALA A 56 -14.77 22.17 -1.22
N ASP A 57 -15.08 20.89 -1.02
CA ASP A 57 -16.20 20.26 -1.68
C ASP A 57 -16.81 19.10 -0.87
N MET A 58 -18.02 18.72 -1.25
CA MET A 58 -18.63 17.46 -0.86
C MET A 58 -18.21 16.37 -1.85
N VAL A 59 -17.56 15.33 -1.38
CA VAL A 59 -17.11 14.20 -2.20
C VAL A 59 -17.97 12.98 -1.91
N TYR A 60 -18.65 12.48 -2.92
CA TYR A 60 -19.47 11.28 -2.85
C TYR A 60 -18.78 10.13 -3.55
N ARG A 61 -18.78 8.93 -2.95
CA ARG A 61 -18.22 7.73 -3.55
C ARG A 61 -19.22 6.59 -3.54
N LEU A 62 -19.24 5.83 -4.64
CA LEU A 62 -19.98 4.58 -4.77
C LEU A 62 -19.01 3.52 -5.31
N ALA A 63 -18.70 2.52 -4.51
CA ALA A 63 -17.72 1.48 -4.83
C ALA A 63 -18.34 0.08 -4.69
N PRO A 64 -19.04 -0.42 -5.73
CA PRO A 64 -19.40 -1.83 -5.77
C PRO A 64 -18.15 -2.70 -5.92
N SER A 65 -18.15 -3.88 -5.34
CA SER A 65 -17.04 -4.82 -5.45
C SER A 65 -17.51 -6.24 -5.73
N VAL A 66 -16.71 -6.96 -6.49
CA VAL A 66 -16.87 -8.39 -6.75
C VAL A 66 -15.54 -9.09 -6.54
N ALA A 67 -15.55 -10.19 -5.79
CA ALA A 67 -14.40 -11.04 -5.62
C ALA A 67 -14.77 -12.51 -5.82
N TYR A 68 -13.78 -13.29 -6.25
CA TYR A 68 -13.89 -14.73 -6.42
C TYR A 68 -12.68 -15.43 -5.86
N THR A 69 -12.91 -16.49 -5.09
CA THR A 69 -11.83 -17.31 -4.54
C THR A 69 -12.15 -18.78 -4.83
N LYS A 70 -11.15 -19.58 -5.21
CA LYS A 70 -11.23 -21.02 -5.33
C LYS A 70 -9.92 -21.67 -4.89
N GLY A 71 -10.04 -22.76 -4.14
CA GLY A 71 -8.88 -23.44 -3.55
C GLY A 71 -8.43 -22.81 -2.25
N ASP A 72 -7.39 -23.38 -1.64
CA ASP A 72 -6.81 -22.89 -0.39
C ASP A 72 -5.34 -22.52 -0.63
N ALA A 73 -5.07 -21.23 -0.68
CA ALA A 73 -3.73 -20.70 -0.89
C ALA A 73 -2.80 -20.93 0.32
N LYS A 74 -3.36 -21.14 1.50
CA LYS A 74 -2.60 -21.17 2.76
C LYS A 74 -2.28 -22.58 3.25
N ASN A 75 -3.25 -23.49 3.20
CA ASN A 75 -3.18 -24.76 3.91
C ASN A 75 -3.46 -25.98 3.01
N GLY A 76 -3.84 -25.79 1.75
CA GLY A 76 -4.22 -26.85 0.83
C GLY A 76 -3.16 -27.16 -0.21
N GLU A 77 -2.95 -28.46 -0.52
CA GLU A 77 -2.25 -28.84 -1.73
C GLU A 77 -3.18 -28.66 -2.94
N GLY A 78 -2.61 -28.25 -4.07
CA GLY A 78 -3.33 -28.08 -5.31
C GLY A 78 -3.34 -26.65 -5.84
N PHE A 79 -4.25 -26.38 -6.73
CA PHE A 79 -4.38 -25.09 -7.40
C PHE A 79 -5.32 -24.17 -6.63
N PHE A 80 -4.96 -22.89 -6.57
CA PHE A 80 -5.83 -21.83 -6.07
C PHE A 80 -5.90 -20.66 -7.06
N ILE A 81 -6.99 -19.92 -7.00
CA ILE A 81 -7.19 -18.65 -7.71
C ILE A 81 -7.99 -17.69 -6.83
N LYS A 82 -7.59 -16.44 -6.83
CA LYS A 82 -8.26 -15.33 -6.15
C LYS A 82 -8.28 -14.15 -7.13
N GLY A 83 -9.39 -13.43 -7.21
CA GLY A 83 -9.49 -12.23 -8.02
C GLY A 83 -10.53 -11.30 -7.46
N GLY A 84 -10.35 -10.00 -7.66
CA GLY A 84 -11.28 -9.00 -7.22
C GLY A 84 -11.27 -7.78 -8.13
N TYR A 85 -12.41 -7.12 -8.23
CA TYR A 85 -12.55 -5.87 -8.97
C TYR A 85 -13.48 -4.92 -8.22
N ARG A 86 -13.07 -3.65 -8.15
CA ARG A 86 -13.83 -2.57 -7.53
C ARG A 86 -13.70 -1.28 -8.34
N PRO A 87 -14.67 -0.92 -9.15
CA PRO A 87 -14.82 0.44 -9.65
C PRO A 87 -15.30 1.35 -8.52
N THR A 88 -14.85 2.61 -8.52
CA THR A 88 -15.31 3.63 -7.59
C THR A 88 -15.72 4.87 -8.37
N LEU A 89 -17.00 5.14 -8.40
CA LEU A 89 -17.52 6.41 -8.91
C LEU A 89 -17.25 7.48 -7.85
N VAL A 90 -16.50 8.51 -8.21
CA VAL A 90 -16.18 9.68 -7.37
C VAL A 90 -16.88 10.89 -7.97
N LEU A 91 -17.75 11.53 -7.20
CA LEU A 91 -18.52 12.70 -7.61
C LEU A 91 -18.26 13.86 -6.66
N PHE A 92 -18.02 15.04 -7.22
CA PHE A 92 -17.82 16.27 -6.49
C PHE A 92 -19.11 17.11 -6.55
N GLY A 93 -19.46 17.75 -5.45
CA GLY A 93 -20.68 18.55 -5.33
C GLY A 93 -20.65 19.82 -6.17
N SER A 94 -19.52 20.51 -6.19
CA SER A 94 -19.31 21.78 -6.89
C SER A 94 -18.31 21.65 -8.04
N ASN A 95 -17.30 20.79 -7.90
CA ASN A 95 -16.23 20.61 -8.88
C ASN A 95 -16.51 19.41 -9.80
N GLY A 96 -17.62 19.47 -10.54
CA GLY A 96 -18.07 18.36 -11.40
C GLY A 96 -17.11 17.99 -12.54
N SER A 97 -16.15 18.85 -12.90
CA SER A 97 -15.06 18.54 -13.83
C SER A 97 -14.13 17.44 -13.31
N GLU A 98 -14.03 17.29 -11.98
CA GLU A 98 -13.21 16.31 -11.31
C GLU A 98 -13.91 14.95 -11.10
N ASN A 99 -15.17 14.84 -11.56
CA ASN A 99 -15.90 13.59 -11.49
C ASN A 99 -15.19 12.51 -12.30
N ARG A 100 -15.01 11.35 -11.70
CA ARG A 100 -14.26 10.27 -12.33
C ARG A 100 -14.71 8.88 -11.87
N VAL A 101 -14.20 7.87 -12.53
CA VAL A 101 -14.30 6.47 -12.09
C VAL A 101 -12.89 5.95 -11.88
N ASP A 102 -12.55 5.66 -10.62
CA ASP A 102 -11.34 4.96 -10.27
C ASP A 102 -11.58 3.44 -10.40
N HIS A 103 -10.53 2.68 -10.70
CA HIS A 103 -10.63 1.23 -10.88
C HIS A 103 -9.54 0.54 -10.09
N GLN A 104 -9.89 -0.52 -9.39
CA GLN A 104 -8.92 -1.40 -8.74
C GLN A 104 -9.24 -2.85 -9.11
N ALA A 105 -8.24 -3.59 -9.55
CA ALA A 105 -8.34 -5.02 -9.81
C ALA A 105 -7.12 -5.73 -9.24
N ILE A 106 -7.36 -6.89 -8.65
CA ILE A 106 -6.31 -7.80 -8.15
C ILE A 106 -6.53 -9.19 -8.71
N ALA A 107 -5.44 -9.91 -8.93
CA ALA A 107 -5.48 -11.32 -9.30
C ALA A 107 -4.35 -12.06 -8.61
N ALA A 108 -4.64 -13.21 -8.04
CA ALA A 108 -3.65 -14.14 -7.54
C ALA A 108 -4.01 -15.56 -7.96
N MET A 109 -3.02 -16.32 -8.39
CA MET A 109 -3.17 -17.72 -8.70
C MET A 109 -1.91 -18.48 -8.36
N GLY A 110 -2.04 -19.76 -8.10
CA GLY A 110 -0.86 -20.56 -7.84
C GLY A 110 -1.17 -22.03 -7.63
N TRP A 111 -0.11 -22.75 -7.44
CA TRP A 111 -0.12 -24.15 -7.14
C TRP A 111 0.75 -24.45 -5.92
N GLN A 112 0.22 -25.22 -5.01
CA GLN A 112 0.89 -25.67 -3.79
C GLN A 112 1.07 -27.19 -3.87
N GLY A 113 2.31 -27.64 -3.95
CA GLY A 113 2.67 -29.05 -3.76
C GLY A 113 3.22 -29.31 -2.35
N LYS A 114 3.71 -30.52 -2.11
CA LYS A 114 4.28 -30.90 -0.79
C LYS A 114 5.53 -30.11 -0.43
N VAL A 115 6.38 -29.85 -1.41
CA VAL A 115 7.69 -29.19 -1.21
C VAL A 115 7.91 -28.01 -2.14
N THR A 116 6.95 -27.71 -3.01
CA THR A 116 7.06 -26.60 -3.98
C THR A 116 5.79 -25.77 -3.98
N ARG A 117 5.96 -24.47 -4.16
CA ARG A 117 4.87 -23.52 -4.36
C ARG A 117 5.22 -22.61 -5.53
N LEU A 118 4.26 -22.36 -6.40
CA LEU A 118 4.34 -21.37 -7.46
C LEU A 118 3.15 -20.43 -7.32
N THR A 119 3.40 -19.14 -7.29
CA THR A 119 2.37 -18.11 -7.20
C THR A 119 2.60 -17.02 -8.24
N TYR A 120 1.51 -16.49 -8.75
CA TYR A 120 1.44 -15.24 -9.47
C TYR A 120 0.48 -14.32 -8.73
N GLU A 121 0.90 -13.08 -8.52
CA GLU A 121 0.08 -12.01 -7.96
C GLU A 121 0.19 -10.79 -8.85
N GLY A 122 -0.92 -10.07 -9.03
CA GLY A 122 -0.95 -8.86 -9.82
C GLY A 122 -2.04 -7.92 -9.35
N ALA A 123 -1.77 -6.63 -9.44
CA ALA A 123 -2.70 -5.57 -9.16
C ALA A 123 -2.62 -4.51 -10.26
N VAL A 124 -3.76 -3.91 -10.58
CA VAL A 124 -3.85 -2.73 -11.42
C VAL A 124 -4.82 -1.75 -10.79
N GLN A 125 -4.42 -0.48 -10.74
CA GLN A 125 -5.25 0.61 -10.25
C GLN A 125 -5.23 1.75 -11.26
N LYS A 126 -6.39 2.32 -11.56
CA LYS A 126 -6.53 3.64 -12.19
C LYS A 126 -7.09 4.59 -11.16
N LEU A 127 -6.35 5.62 -10.83
CA LEU A 127 -6.64 6.59 -9.79
C LEU A 127 -6.53 8.00 -10.37
N GLY A 128 -7.28 8.95 -9.81
CA GLY A 128 -7.24 10.35 -10.22
C GLY A 128 -7.09 11.32 -9.04
N ASP A 129 -6.73 10.83 -7.84
CA ASP A 129 -6.57 11.63 -6.64
C ASP A 129 -5.26 12.44 -6.64
N ALA A 130 -5.23 13.50 -5.84
CA ALA A 130 -4.04 14.29 -5.60
C ALA A 130 -3.10 13.55 -4.66
N THR A 131 -1.79 13.61 -4.93
CA THR A 131 -0.75 13.09 -4.04
C THR A 131 0.17 14.21 -3.57
N ALA A 132 0.89 13.99 -2.47
CA ALA A 132 1.85 14.97 -1.95
C ALA A 132 3.00 15.24 -2.94
N ASP A 133 3.37 14.28 -3.79
CA ASP A 133 4.42 14.48 -4.80
C ASP A 133 3.89 15.26 -6.01
N THR A 134 2.66 14.98 -6.47
CA THR A 134 2.07 15.67 -7.63
C THR A 134 1.49 17.03 -7.28
N GLY A 135 1.04 17.25 -6.03
CA GLY A 135 0.43 18.49 -5.56
C GLY A 135 -0.88 18.88 -6.28
N ARG A 136 -1.51 17.94 -7.01
CA ARG A 136 -2.78 18.12 -7.71
C ARG A 136 -3.41 16.79 -8.09
N GLN A 137 -4.70 16.80 -8.38
CA GLN A 137 -5.38 15.64 -8.96
C GLN A 137 -4.82 15.33 -10.34
N THR A 138 -4.48 14.06 -10.57
CA THR A 138 -3.96 13.60 -11.85
C THR A 138 -4.29 12.12 -12.05
N ASP A 139 -4.82 11.82 -13.25
CA ASP A 139 -5.11 10.45 -13.64
C ASP A 139 -3.79 9.67 -13.80
N ARG A 140 -3.71 8.53 -13.15
CA ARG A 140 -2.59 7.60 -13.27
C ARG A 140 -3.07 6.15 -13.27
N ILE A 141 -2.28 5.29 -13.92
CA ILE A 141 -2.44 3.85 -13.87
C ILE A 141 -1.23 3.28 -13.15
N GLU A 142 -1.47 2.50 -12.11
CA GLU A 142 -0.45 1.78 -11.37
C GLU A 142 -0.64 0.28 -11.65
N PHE A 143 0.41 -0.37 -12.07
CA PHE A 143 0.45 -1.80 -12.34
C PHE A 143 1.58 -2.45 -11.56
N GLU A 144 1.28 -3.54 -10.87
CA GLU A 144 2.28 -4.36 -10.18
C GLU A 144 1.98 -5.83 -10.42
N ASN A 145 3.02 -6.62 -10.67
CA ASN A 145 2.90 -8.06 -10.73
C ASN A 145 4.16 -8.76 -10.22
N GLU A 146 4.00 -9.97 -9.71
CA GLU A 146 5.10 -10.83 -9.27
C GLU A 146 4.78 -12.30 -9.54
N ILE A 147 5.79 -13.05 -10.01
CA ILE A 147 5.81 -14.51 -10.01
C ILE A 147 6.81 -14.95 -8.96
N ARG A 148 6.42 -15.87 -8.09
CA ARG A 148 7.26 -16.42 -7.02
C ARG A 148 7.23 -17.95 -7.04
N ALA A 149 8.40 -18.57 -7.01
CA ALA A 149 8.58 -19.99 -6.82
C ALA A 149 9.28 -20.23 -5.48
N ALA A 150 8.76 -21.12 -4.66
CA ALA A 150 9.34 -21.52 -3.39
C ALA A 150 9.57 -23.04 -3.38
N TRP A 151 10.71 -23.46 -2.83
CA TRP A 151 11.08 -24.86 -2.64
C TRP A 151 11.50 -25.11 -1.20
N ILE A 152 10.80 -26.03 -0.52
CA ILE A 152 11.12 -26.50 0.82
C ILE A 152 12.27 -27.50 0.70
N ALA A 153 13.51 -27.01 0.84
CA ALA A 153 14.73 -27.82 0.71
C ALA A 153 14.94 -28.74 1.92
N SER A 154 14.42 -28.36 3.09
CA SER A 154 14.39 -29.18 4.29
C SER A 154 13.27 -28.73 5.23
N GLU A 155 13.05 -29.41 6.35
CA GLU A 155 12.07 -29.00 7.37
C GLU A 155 12.27 -27.56 7.91
N LYS A 156 13.48 -27.03 7.74
CA LYS A 156 13.86 -25.71 8.27
C LYS A 156 14.26 -24.69 7.21
N VAL A 157 14.47 -25.12 5.97
CA VAL A 157 15.01 -24.24 4.92
C VAL A 157 14.07 -24.20 3.73
N THR A 158 13.66 -23.00 3.36
CA THR A 158 12.93 -22.71 2.11
C THR A 158 13.77 -21.79 1.25
N LEU A 159 13.90 -22.11 -0.02
CA LEU A 159 14.52 -21.27 -1.04
C LEU A 159 13.44 -20.66 -1.90
N GLU A 160 13.57 -19.36 -2.23
CA GLU A 160 12.61 -18.65 -3.06
C GLU A 160 13.32 -17.94 -4.22
N LEU A 161 12.64 -17.93 -5.35
CA LEU A 161 12.94 -17.10 -6.51
C LEU A 161 11.68 -16.32 -6.86
N ALA A 162 11.84 -15.01 -7.10
CA ALA A 162 10.75 -14.19 -7.57
C ALA A 162 11.22 -13.24 -8.68
N GLY A 163 10.30 -12.77 -9.48
CA GLY A 163 10.53 -11.71 -10.45
C GLY A 163 9.23 -10.95 -10.68
N GLY A 164 9.34 -9.66 -10.83
CA GLY A 164 8.17 -8.79 -10.95
C GLY A 164 8.46 -7.51 -11.70
N GLN A 165 7.39 -6.77 -11.88
CA GLN A 165 7.37 -5.46 -12.54
C GLN A 165 6.44 -4.54 -11.76
N ARG A 166 6.82 -3.25 -11.68
CA ARG A 166 5.99 -2.14 -11.23
C ARG A 166 6.03 -1.05 -12.27
N GLU A 167 4.90 -0.45 -12.55
CA GLU A 167 4.74 0.61 -13.54
C GLU A 167 3.75 1.63 -13.04
N VAL A 168 4.05 2.91 -13.25
CA VAL A 168 3.14 4.02 -12.99
C VAL A 168 3.14 4.92 -14.22
N ASP A 169 1.99 5.01 -14.87
CA ASP A 169 1.77 5.83 -16.06
C ASP A 169 0.82 6.99 -15.72
N TYR A 170 1.24 8.21 -16.00
CA TYR A 170 0.46 9.42 -15.81
C TYR A 170 -0.20 9.87 -17.12
N ALA A 171 -1.50 10.20 -17.08
CA ALA A 171 -2.19 10.72 -18.24
C ALA A 171 -1.78 12.16 -18.61
N ASP A 172 -1.32 12.94 -17.62
CA ASP A 172 -0.83 14.31 -17.83
C ASP A 172 0.66 14.27 -18.23
N PRO A 173 1.01 14.81 -19.43
CA PRO A 173 2.39 14.82 -19.92
C PRO A 173 3.35 15.72 -19.10
N GLY A 174 2.84 16.41 -18.08
CA GLY A 174 3.66 17.16 -17.12
C GLY A 174 4.25 16.29 -16.00
N PHE A 175 3.90 15.01 -15.94
CA PHE A 175 4.45 14.04 -14.99
C PHE A 175 5.27 12.97 -15.69
N PHE A 176 6.14 12.30 -14.94
CA PHE A 176 7.09 11.31 -15.45
C PHE A 176 6.66 9.91 -15.07
N ASP A 177 6.47 9.08 -16.07
CA ASP A 177 6.16 7.67 -15.91
C ASP A 177 7.36 6.92 -15.35
N THR A 178 7.06 5.86 -14.58
CA THR A 178 8.08 5.01 -13.98
C THR A 178 7.84 3.53 -14.30
N ASN A 179 8.92 2.80 -14.51
CA ASN A 179 8.88 1.35 -14.70
C ASN A 179 10.04 0.70 -13.97
N GLU A 180 9.76 -0.31 -13.16
CA GLU A 180 10.73 -1.15 -12.47
C GLU A 180 10.53 -2.60 -12.87
N VAL A 181 11.63 -3.30 -13.23
CA VAL A 181 11.67 -4.75 -13.40
C VAL A 181 12.71 -5.30 -12.46
N TYR A 182 12.38 -6.35 -11.70
CA TYR A 182 13.30 -6.93 -10.72
C TYR A 182 13.28 -8.45 -10.70
N ALA A 183 14.37 -9.02 -10.20
CA ALA A 183 14.48 -10.42 -9.84
C ALA A 183 15.01 -10.55 -8.40
N GLN A 184 14.50 -11.50 -7.66
CA GLN A 184 14.79 -11.68 -6.24
C GLN A 184 15.09 -13.15 -5.95
N THR A 185 16.01 -13.40 -5.04
CA THR A 185 16.24 -14.70 -4.41
C THR A 185 16.20 -14.54 -2.90
N ALA A 186 15.65 -15.54 -2.21
CA ALA A 186 15.62 -15.54 -0.75
C ALA A 186 15.92 -16.92 -0.18
N VAL A 187 16.53 -16.92 0.99
CA VAL A 187 16.70 -18.10 1.85
C VAL A 187 15.96 -17.82 3.15
N ARG A 188 14.99 -18.67 3.49
CA ARG A 188 14.25 -18.60 4.74
C ARG A 188 14.62 -19.75 5.63
N TYR A 189 14.85 -19.47 6.92
CA TYR A 189 15.22 -20.44 7.94
C TYR A 189 14.22 -20.44 9.09
N THR A 190 13.49 -21.53 9.26
CA THR A 190 12.59 -21.74 10.39
C THR A 190 13.40 -22.08 11.64
N TYR A 191 13.78 -21.04 12.41
CA TYR A 191 14.53 -21.19 13.66
C TYR A 191 13.71 -21.92 14.72
N SER A 192 12.42 -21.60 14.83
CA SER A 192 11.45 -22.23 15.72
C SER A 192 10.05 -22.16 15.13
N PRO A 193 9.03 -22.86 15.68
CA PRO A 193 7.64 -22.71 15.24
C PRO A 193 7.08 -21.28 15.34
N LYS A 194 7.78 -20.39 16.02
CA LYS A 194 7.39 -18.99 16.26
C LYS A 194 8.34 -17.98 15.65
N THR A 195 9.40 -18.44 14.97
CA THR A 195 10.45 -17.54 14.47
C THR A 195 10.98 -18.06 13.14
N GLU A 196 10.86 -17.23 12.12
CA GLU A 196 11.47 -17.42 10.82
C GLU A 196 12.44 -16.28 10.54
N LEU A 197 13.59 -16.59 9.98
CA LEU A 197 14.63 -15.64 9.56
C LEU A 197 14.79 -15.76 8.06
N GLY A 198 14.95 -14.63 7.37
CA GLY A 198 15.19 -14.59 5.93
C GLY A 198 16.41 -13.75 5.58
N LEU A 199 17.06 -14.11 4.50
CA LEU A 199 18.02 -13.27 3.77
C LEU A 199 17.55 -13.16 2.34
N ILE A 200 17.43 -11.94 1.85
CA ILE A 200 16.84 -11.61 0.55
C ILE A 200 17.86 -10.80 -0.24
N TYR A 201 18.04 -11.14 -1.51
CA TYR A 201 18.82 -10.38 -2.46
C TYR A 201 17.96 -10.09 -3.69
N GLN A 202 17.85 -8.81 -4.05
CA GLN A 202 17.11 -8.34 -5.24
C GLN A 202 18.04 -7.56 -6.15
N ILE A 203 17.89 -7.78 -7.45
CA ILE A 203 18.46 -6.94 -8.50
C ILE A 203 17.31 -6.40 -9.33
N GLY A 204 17.44 -5.16 -9.81
CA GLY A 204 16.40 -4.54 -10.63
C GLY A 204 16.95 -3.47 -11.55
N ARG A 205 16.07 -3.06 -12.45
CA ARG A 205 16.28 -1.90 -13.31
C ARG A 205 15.05 -1.00 -13.21
N PHE A 206 15.29 0.22 -12.78
CA PHE A 206 14.30 1.25 -12.63
C PHE A 206 14.49 2.32 -13.71
N LYS A 207 13.41 2.75 -14.34
CA LYS A 207 13.40 3.79 -15.37
C LYS A 207 12.40 4.87 -14.98
N VAL A 208 12.77 6.10 -15.22
CA VAL A 208 11.90 7.29 -15.19
C VAL A 208 11.98 7.91 -16.56
N ASP A 209 10.86 8.28 -17.14
CA ASP A 209 10.82 8.92 -18.44
C ASP A 209 11.67 10.19 -18.47
N GLY A 210 12.39 10.41 -19.61
CA GLY A 210 13.29 11.54 -19.76
C GLY A 210 14.63 11.41 -19.03
N THR A 211 14.91 10.27 -18.34
CA THR A 211 16.18 10.01 -17.65
C THR A 211 16.82 8.70 -18.09
N GLY A 212 18.10 8.51 -17.78
CA GLY A 212 18.78 7.23 -17.94
C GLY A 212 18.26 6.17 -16.96
N PRO A 213 18.41 4.86 -17.28
CA PRO A 213 18.01 3.79 -16.38
C PRO A 213 18.86 3.79 -15.11
N GLN A 214 18.27 3.32 -14.02
CA GLN A 214 18.93 3.13 -12.73
C GLN A 214 18.99 1.62 -12.42
N ASP A 215 20.19 1.07 -12.25
CA ASP A 215 20.35 -0.33 -11.84
C ASP A 215 20.35 -0.43 -10.32
N THR A 216 19.52 -1.29 -9.75
CA THR A 216 19.32 -1.46 -8.32
C THR A 216 19.82 -2.81 -7.81
N GLN A 217 20.40 -2.81 -6.63
CA GLN A 217 20.79 -4.01 -5.89
C GLN A 217 20.39 -3.81 -4.42
N GLN A 218 19.59 -4.72 -3.89
CA GLN A 218 19.11 -4.65 -2.51
C GLN A 218 19.47 -5.93 -1.76
N VAL A 219 19.96 -5.78 -0.54
CA VAL A 219 20.17 -6.87 0.40
C VAL A 219 19.41 -6.57 1.67
N THR A 220 18.51 -7.47 2.07
CA THR A 220 17.73 -7.33 3.31
C THR A 220 17.74 -8.61 4.13
N GLY A 221 17.69 -8.45 5.44
CA GLY A 221 17.37 -9.50 6.40
C GLY A 221 15.94 -9.35 6.87
N ASN A 222 15.22 -10.47 6.97
CA ASN A 222 13.83 -10.50 7.44
C ASN A 222 13.71 -11.33 8.70
N ILE A 223 12.88 -10.91 9.64
CA ILE A 223 12.47 -11.68 10.81
C ILE A 223 10.95 -11.66 10.96
N GLN A 224 10.35 -12.84 11.01
CA GLN A 224 8.96 -13.05 11.41
C GLN A 224 8.96 -13.73 12.77
N TRP A 225 8.35 -13.07 13.75
CA TRP A 225 8.41 -13.53 15.12
C TRP A 225 7.06 -13.40 15.80
N GLN A 226 6.57 -14.51 16.37
CA GLN A 226 5.35 -14.57 17.15
C GLN A 226 5.66 -15.04 18.57
N PRO A 227 6.24 -14.16 19.45
CA PRO A 227 6.65 -14.54 20.79
C PRO A 227 5.49 -15.07 21.64
N ARG A 228 4.31 -14.53 21.40
CA ARG A 228 3.04 -14.94 22.01
C ARG A 228 1.94 -14.93 20.96
N GLU A 229 0.86 -15.65 21.18
CA GLU A 229 -0.33 -15.67 20.30
C GLU A 229 -0.91 -14.27 19.99
N LYS A 230 -0.67 -13.33 20.88
CA LYS A 230 -1.20 -11.95 20.83
C LYS A 230 -0.25 -10.94 20.22
N ILE A 231 0.96 -11.33 19.88
CA ILE A 231 1.99 -10.42 19.33
C ILE A 231 2.57 -11.05 18.08
N ARG A 232 2.53 -10.30 16.98
CA ARG A 232 3.20 -10.64 15.73
C ARG A 232 4.15 -9.51 15.37
N VAL A 233 5.35 -9.87 14.97
CA VAL A 233 6.41 -8.97 14.52
C VAL A 233 6.88 -9.46 13.16
N ASP A 234 6.90 -8.58 12.19
CA ASP A 234 7.44 -8.79 10.86
C ASP A 234 8.32 -7.59 10.52
N ILE A 235 9.61 -7.82 10.34
CA ILE A 235 10.57 -6.75 10.05
C ILE A 235 11.52 -7.25 8.97
N GLU A 236 11.65 -6.46 7.92
CA GLU A 236 12.67 -6.57 6.89
C GLU A 236 13.52 -5.31 6.91
N ALA A 237 14.85 -5.45 6.96
CA ALA A 237 15.76 -4.31 6.99
C ALA A 237 17.06 -4.63 6.24
N GLY A 238 17.62 -3.60 5.60
CA GLY A 238 18.86 -3.72 4.85
C GLY A 238 19.23 -2.45 4.13
N ALA A 239 19.81 -2.58 2.94
CA ALA A 239 20.21 -1.46 2.12
C ALA A 239 19.96 -1.74 0.63
N GLU A 240 19.62 -0.70 -0.11
CA GLU A 240 19.57 -0.65 -1.56
C GLU A 240 20.73 0.20 -2.09
N HIS A 241 21.50 -0.35 -3.01
CA HIS A 241 22.47 0.38 -3.81
C HIS A 241 21.89 0.64 -5.19
N ARG A 242 21.90 1.91 -5.62
CA ARG A 242 21.34 2.36 -6.88
C ARG A 242 22.41 3.08 -7.71
N ASN A 243 22.67 2.57 -8.92
CA ASN A 243 23.57 3.19 -9.88
C ASN A 243 22.77 3.95 -10.94
N PHE A 244 23.17 5.16 -11.27
CA PHE A 244 22.63 6.02 -12.32
C PHE A 244 23.74 6.69 -13.10
N ASP A 245 23.45 7.32 -14.23
CA ASP A 245 24.45 7.82 -15.18
C ASP A 245 25.54 8.71 -14.55
N ASN A 246 25.19 9.53 -13.56
CA ASN A 246 26.10 10.51 -12.96
C ASN A 246 26.55 10.13 -11.54
N GLY A 247 26.37 8.88 -11.11
CA GLY A 247 26.80 8.47 -9.78
C GLY A 247 26.09 7.25 -9.23
N SER A 248 26.12 7.12 -7.93
CA SER A 248 25.42 6.08 -7.19
C SER A 248 24.99 6.56 -5.81
N SER A 249 23.96 5.95 -5.26
CA SER A 249 23.55 6.14 -3.86
C SER A 249 23.38 4.79 -3.16
N THR A 250 23.48 4.81 -1.83
CA THR A 250 23.16 3.64 -1.01
C THR A 250 22.27 4.12 0.12
N ASN A 251 21.06 3.61 0.14
CA ASN A 251 20.01 4.04 1.06
C ASN A 251 19.55 2.89 1.95
N PRO A 252 19.21 3.14 3.21
CA PRO A 252 18.60 2.13 4.05
C PRO A 252 17.20 1.75 3.53
N VAL A 253 16.87 0.47 3.65
CA VAL A 253 15.54 -0.08 3.39
C VAL A 253 15.04 -0.69 4.69
N LEU A 254 13.83 -0.34 5.05
CA LEU A 254 13.13 -0.88 6.21
C LEU A 254 11.66 -1.07 5.86
N GLN A 255 11.12 -2.21 6.20
CA GLN A 255 9.69 -2.44 6.28
C GLN A 255 9.43 -3.23 7.56
N GLY A 256 8.56 -2.74 8.42
CA GLY A 256 8.31 -3.40 9.68
C GLY A 256 6.87 -3.19 10.13
N ARG A 257 6.28 -4.26 10.70
CA ARG A 257 4.97 -4.21 11.32
C ARG A 257 4.96 -5.00 12.61
N ILE A 258 4.41 -4.39 13.64
CA ILE A 258 4.16 -5.02 14.94
C ILE A 258 2.66 -4.96 15.18
N GLU A 259 2.04 -6.11 15.41
CA GLU A 259 0.65 -6.24 15.77
C GLU A 259 0.54 -6.78 17.20
N TRP A 260 -0.32 -6.17 17.99
CA TRP A 260 -0.58 -6.58 19.36
C TRP A 260 -2.08 -6.62 19.63
N LYS A 261 -2.57 -7.79 20.04
CA LYS A 261 -3.97 -8.04 20.44
C LYS A 261 -4.07 -8.31 21.94
N PRO A 262 -3.96 -7.27 22.81
CA PRO A 262 -3.98 -7.46 24.27
C PRO A 262 -5.25 -8.15 24.75
N ARG A 263 -6.37 -7.85 24.09
CA ARG A 263 -7.69 -8.45 24.31
C ARG A 263 -8.32 -8.82 22.97
N LYS A 264 -9.37 -9.63 22.97
CA LYS A 264 -10.11 -10.00 21.75
C LYS A 264 -10.79 -8.80 21.07
N GLU A 265 -11.04 -7.75 21.84
CA GLU A 265 -11.72 -6.53 21.42
C GLU A 265 -10.75 -5.40 21.05
N THR A 266 -9.44 -5.62 21.21
CA THR A 266 -8.43 -4.56 21.03
C THR A 266 -7.36 -5.04 20.06
N ASP A 267 -7.23 -4.33 18.94
CA ASP A 267 -6.15 -4.49 17.96
C ASP A 267 -5.30 -3.23 17.97
N ILE A 268 -3.99 -3.38 18.09
CA ILE A 268 -3.01 -2.30 18.03
C ILE A 268 -1.96 -2.67 17.01
N TYR A 269 -1.56 -1.75 16.16
CA TYR A 269 -0.45 -1.95 15.26
C TYR A 269 0.46 -0.73 15.18
N VAL A 270 1.71 -0.98 14.84
CA VAL A 270 2.69 0.03 14.42
C VAL A 270 3.39 -0.52 13.18
N SER A 271 3.44 0.29 12.11
CA SER A 271 4.22 0.02 10.91
C SER A 271 5.27 1.10 10.73
N ALA A 272 6.45 0.73 10.25
CA ALA A 272 7.50 1.68 9.88
C ALA A 272 8.14 1.25 8.56
N TYR A 273 8.53 2.22 7.74
CA TYR A 273 9.15 1.94 6.45
C TYR A 273 10.16 3.00 6.05
N MET A 274 11.17 2.56 5.30
CA MET A 274 12.15 3.40 4.61
C MET A 274 12.33 2.81 3.21
N ARG A 275 12.11 3.63 2.18
CA ARG A 275 12.26 3.21 0.79
C ARG A 275 12.63 4.39 -0.09
N GLN A 276 13.21 4.10 -1.25
CA GLN A 276 13.53 5.10 -2.25
C GLN A 276 12.53 5.05 -3.40
N GLU A 277 12.01 6.23 -3.77
CA GLU A 277 11.07 6.43 -4.87
C GLU A 277 11.59 7.48 -5.84
N ALA A 278 10.98 7.60 -7.03
CA ALA A 278 11.24 8.69 -7.96
C ALA A 278 10.11 9.70 -7.93
N SER A 279 10.45 10.97 -8.11
CA SER A 279 9.46 12.02 -8.23
C SER A 279 8.76 11.93 -9.59
N ALA A 280 7.44 11.94 -9.56
CA ALA A 280 6.62 12.08 -10.76
C ALA A 280 6.67 13.51 -11.32
N PHE A 281 6.96 14.50 -10.48
CA PHE A 281 6.92 15.91 -10.87
C PHE A 281 8.26 16.44 -11.42
N PHE A 282 9.40 15.91 -10.95
CA PHE A 282 10.74 16.35 -11.39
C PHE A 282 11.53 15.19 -11.97
N ALA A 283 11.78 15.21 -13.29
CA ALA A 283 12.63 14.22 -13.93
C ALA A 283 14.02 14.18 -13.29
N GLY A 284 14.52 12.97 -13.05
CA GLY A 284 15.85 12.78 -12.49
C GLY A 284 15.99 13.16 -11.01
N GLN A 285 14.89 13.26 -10.28
CA GLN A 285 14.86 13.43 -8.84
C GLN A 285 14.32 12.16 -8.18
N ASN A 286 15.09 11.60 -7.26
CA ASN A 286 14.63 10.53 -6.37
C ASN A 286 14.36 11.12 -4.97
N TYR A 287 13.57 10.42 -4.18
CA TYR A 287 13.39 10.79 -2.78
C TYR A 287 13.34 9.57 -1.86
N GLN A 288 13.89 9.75 -0.67
CA GLN A 288 13.82 8.79 0.41
C GLN A 288 12.56 9.07 1.23
N VAL A 289 11.68 8.08 1.31
CA VAL A 289 10.52 8.11 2.21
C VAL A 289 10.89 7.42 3.51
N ASN A 290 10.67 8.09 4.64
CA ASN A 290 10.80 7.52 5.98
C ASN A 290 9.47 7.72 6.70
N GLY A 291 8.75 6.63 6.95
CA GLY A 291 7.41 6.70 7.47
C GLY A 291 7.15 5.83 8.68
N VAL A 292 6.19 6.24 9.49
CA VAL A 292 5.61 5.47 10.58
C VAL A 292 4.11 5.69 10.66
N THR A 293 3.35 4.59 10.81
CA THR A 293 1.91 4.62 11.02
C THR A 293 1.57 3.78 12.25
N ALA A 294 0.66 4.24 13.06
CA ALA A 294 0.16 3.50 14.21
C ALA A 294 -1.37 3.57 14.27
N GLY A 295 -1.99 2.48 14.69
CA GLY A 295 -3.43 2.43 14.82
C GLY A 295 -3.88 1.60 16.01
N VAL A 296 -5.04 1.96 16.53
CA VAL A 296 -5.76 1.21 17.54
C VAL A 296 -7.22 1.06 17.13
N SER A 297 -7.73 -0.16 17.25
CA SER A 297 -9.15 -0.48 17.08
C SER A 297 -9.66 -1.12 18.36
N GLN A 298 -10.71 -0.54 18.96
CA GLN A 298 -11.32 -0.99 20.18
C GLN A 298 -12.80 -1.26 19.96
N ARG A 299 -13.22 -2.53 20.09
CA ARG A 299 -14.63 -2.89 20.11
C ARG A 299 -15.25 -2.54 21.45
N LEU A 300 -16.38 -1.85 21.40
CA LEU A 300 -17.18 -1.45 22.57
C LEU A 300 -18.54 -2.16 22.52
N GLY A 301 -18.68 -3.17 23.35
CA GLY A 301 -19.88 -4.03 23.31
C GLY A 301 -19.95 -4.86 22.02
N ASN A 302 -21.15 -5.06 21.50
CA ASN A 302 -21.39 -5.94 20.35
C ASN A 302 -21.33 -5.19 19.00
N ASP A 303 -21.70 -3.91 18.98
CA ASP A 303 -22.00 -3.20 17.73
C ASP A 303 -21.10 -2.00 17.46
N TRP A 304 -20.38 -1.50 18.43
CA TRP A 304 -19.55 -0.31 18.26
C TRP A 304 -18.07 -0.64 18.24
N THR A 305 -17.34 0.07 17.37
CA THR A 305 -15.87 0.04 17.34
C THR A 305 -15.36 1.47 17.22
N VAL A 306 -14.42 1.84 18.07
CA VAL A 306 -13.66 3.09 17.95
C VAL A 306 -12.33 2.75 17.29
N LYS A 307 -11.97 3.51 16.27
CA LYS A 307 -10.66 3.42 15.61
C LYS A 307 -9.94 4.76 15.74
N LEU A 308 -8.66 4.71 15.94
CA LEU A 308 -7.76 5.86 15.85
C LEU A 308 -6.52 5.42 15.09
N GLU A 309 -6.20 6.14 14.04
CA GLU A 309 -5.02 5.93 13.22
C GLU A 309 -4.27 7.25 13.04
N GLY A 310 -2.96 7.19 12.92
CA GLY A 310 -2.15 8.34 12.61
C GLY A 310 -0.80 7.93 12.04
N GLY A 311 -0.23 8.80 11.23
CA GLY A 311 1.04 8.56 10.55
C GLY A 311 1.85 9.83 10.40
N LEU A 312 3.14 9.63 10.17
CA LEU A 312 4.12 10.65 9.89
C LEU A 312 5.07 10.14 8.81
N ASP A 313 5.24 10.92 7.74
CA ASP A 313 6.24 10.68 6.69
C ASP A 313 7.20 11.86 6.61
N LYS A 314 8.46 11.54 6.40
CA LYS A 314 9.48 12.48 5.95
C LYS A 314 9.99 12.05 4.58
N ASN A 315 9.78 12.90 3.57
CA ASN A 315 10.30 12.72 2.22
C ASN A 315 11.48 13.65 2.02
N THR A 316 12.64 13.11 1.64
CA THR A 316 13.85 13.89 1.36
C THR A 316 14.23 13.67 -0.08
N TYR A 317 14.14 14.73 -0.89
CA TYR A 317 14.36 14.70 -2.34
C TYR A 317 15.81 14.99 -2.68
N GLU A 318 16.37 14.19 -3.57
CA GLU A 318 17.75 14.31 -4.04
C GLU A 318 17.80 14.30 -5.56
N GLN A 319 18.58 15.23 -6.15
CA GLN A 319 18.80 15.26 -7.58
C GLN A 319 19.80 14.17 -7.98
N VAL A 320 19.39 13.25 -8.85
CA VAL A 320 20.24 12.15 -9.36
C VAL A 320 20.65 12.35 -10.81
N SER A 321 19.88 13.12 -11.60
CA SER A 321 20.23 13.49 -12.97
C SER A 321 19.48 14.77 -13.41
N GLY A 322 19.96 15.41 -14.51
CA GLY A 322 19.29 16.60 -15.04
C GLY A 322 19.57 17.89 -14.27
N THR A 323 18.79 18.93 -14.55
CA THR A 323 18.95 20.30 -14.00
C THR A 323 17.70 20.82 -13.30
N GLY A 324 16.67 20.00 -13.14
CA GLY A 324 15.40 20.38 -12.53
C GLY A 324 15.30 19.94 -11.07
N GLY A 325 14.56 20.70 -10.28
CA GLY A 325 14.29 20.42 -8.88
C GLY A 325 15.45 20.77 -7.93
N GLY A 326 15.17 21.55 -6.91
CA GLY A 326 16.08 21.78 -5.78
C GLY A 326 15.93 20.68 -4.72
N ASN A 327 16.74 20.73 -3.68
CA ASN A 327 16.51 19.93 -2.49
C ASN A 327 15.15 20.30 -1.89
N ARG A 328 14.27 19.32 -1.79
CA ARG A 328 12.94 19.45 -1.19
C ARG A 328 12.85 18.49 -0.02
N GLU A 329 12.29 18.95 1.08
CA GLU A 329 11.89 18.11 2.19
C GLU A 329 10.41 18.32 2.47
N ASP A 330 9.66 17.22 2.61
CA ASP A 330 8.27 17.23 3.02
C ASP A 330 8.13 16.49 4.34
N GLN A 331 7.29 17.03 5.23
CA GLN A 331 6.85 16.37 6.45
C GLN A 331 5.33 16.28 6.43
N ILE A 332 4.83 15.07 6.18
CA ILE A 332 3.41 14.79 6.07
C ILE A 332 2.98 14.07 7.33
N TRP A 333 1.91 14.54 7.98
CA TRP A 333 1.29 13.82 9.07
C TRP A 333 -0.22 13.78 8.90
N PHE A 334 -0.82 12.77 9.50
CA PHE A 334 -2.28 12.69 9.58
C PHE A 334 -2.72 12.04 10.89
N VAL A 335 -3.96 12.35 11.29
CA VAL A 335 -4.69 11.65 12.35
C VAL A 335 -6.13 11.42 11.87
N ARG A 336 -6.64 10.19 12.08
CA ARG A 336 -7.98 9.77 11.66
C ARG A 336 -8.70 9.01 12.76
N PRO A 337 -9.48 9.64 13.64
CA PRO A 337 -10.47 8.97 14.48
C PRO A 337 -11.67 8.52 13.62
N ALA A 338 -12.23 7.36 13.98
CA ALA A 338 -13.46 6.86 13.41
C ALA A 338 -14.31 6.11 14.44
N LEU A 339 -15.62 6.23 14.29
CA LEU A 339 -16.62 5.51 15.07
C LEU A 339 -17.43 4.63 14.12
N VAL A 340 -17.30 3.33 14.26
CA VAL A 340 -17.98 2.34 13.42
C VAL A 340 -19.11 1.70 14.21
N ARG A 341 -20.29 1.62 13.61
CA ARG A 341 -21.44 0.89 14.15
C ARG A 341 -21.83 -0.25 13.22
N ARG A 342 -21.82 -1.46 13.74
CA ARG A 342 -22.35 -2.63 13.05
C ARG A 342 -23.88 -2.58 12.98
N LEU A 343 -24.42 -2.78 11.79
CA LEU A 343 -25.87 -2.84 11.52
C LEU A 343 -26.28 -4.27 11.11
N GLY A 344 -26.02 -5.24 12.00
CA GLY A 344 -26.20 -6.65 11.72
C GLY A 344 -24.91 -7.35 11.29
N GLU A 345 -25.00 -8.49 10.60
CA GLU A 345 -23.84 -9.32 10.22
C GLU A 345 -23.12 -8.85 8.97
N LYS A 346 -23.83 -8.12 8.09
CA LYS A 346 -23.35 -7.81 6.74
C LYS A 346 -23.17 -6.32 6.46
N SER A 347 -23.52 -5.45 7.40
CA SER A 347 -23.45 -4.01 7.19
C SER A 347 -22.83 -3.29 8.38
N ASP A 348 -22.16 -2.21 8.09
CA ASP A 348 -21.71 -1.24 9.08
C ASP A 348 -21.81 0.19 8.53
N VAL A 349 -21.83 1.14 9.45
CA VAL A 349 -21.73 2.58 9.15
C VAL A 349 -20.60 3.16 9.98
N SER A 350 -19.78 3.99 9.36
CA SER A 350 -18.63 4.66 9.96
C SER A 350 -18.78 6.17 9.86
N LEU A 351 -18.57 6.87 10.95
CA LEU A 351 -18.31 8.30 10.98
C LEU A 351 -16.82 8.49 11.20
N PHE A 352 -16.15 9.22 10.32
CA PHE A 352 -14.74 9.52 10.45
C PHE A 352 -14.45 11.01 10.35
N TYR A 353 -13.33 11.41 10.95
CA TYR A 353 -12.71 12.71 10.77
C TYR A 353 -11.24 12.48 10.46
N ARG A 354 -10.69 13.20 9.50
CA ARG A 354 -9.27 13.16 9.19
C ARG A 354 -8.73 14.58 9.19
N VAL A 355 -7.57 14.76 9.77
CA VAL A 355 -6.76 15.97 9.60
C VAL A 355 -5.40 15.54 9.09
N SER A 356 -4.88 16.23 8.09
CA SER A 356 -3.53 16.02 7.55
C SER A 356 -2.89 17.35 7.19
N GLU A 357 -1.57 17.38 7.25
CA GLU A 357 -0.75 18.54 6.90
C GLU A 357 0.52 18.04 6.21
N ASN A 358 0.93 18.74 5.17
CA ASN A 358 2.26 18.63 4.58
C ASN A 358 3.03 19.94 4.78
N LYS A 359 4.11 19.88 5.52
CA LYS A 359 5.10 20.97 5.63
C LYS A 359 6.23 20.73 4.64
N SER A 360 6.24 21.48 3.55
CA SER A 360 7.26 21.38 2.50
C SER A 360 8.22 22.57 2.55
N THR A 361 9.51 22.31 2.30
CA THR A 361 10.50 23.38 2.06
C THR A 361 10.24 24.13 0.74
N ASN A 362 9.51 23.52 -0.18
CA ASN A 362 8.93 24.20 -1.34
C ASN A 362 7.44 24.45 -1.05
N THR A 363 7.11 25.71 -0.76
CA THR A 363 5.78 26.11 -0.29
C THR A 363 4.63 25.69 -1.22
N SER A 364 4.90 25.53 -2.53
CA SER A 364 3.88 25.08 -3.50
C SER A 364 3.37 23.66 -3.25
N PHE A 365 4.05 22.85 -2.45
CA PHE A 365 3.65 21.49 -2.09
C PHE A 365 3.15 21.35 -0.65
N GLY A 366 3.19 22.46 0.13
CA GLY A 366 2.60 22.47 1.46
C GLY A 366 1.07 22.43 1.37
N TYR A 367 0.40 21.82 2.35
CA TYR A 367 -1.07 21.87 2.45
C TYR A 367 -1.54 21.53 3.86
N ASP A 368 -2.70 22.05 4.20
CA ASP A 368 -3.55 21.62 5.31
C ASP A 368 -4.84 21.03 4.74
N GLN A 369 -5.34 19.95 5.32
CA GLN A 369 -6.59 19.32 4.89
C GLN A 369 -7.36 18.77 6.09
N GLN A 370 -8.65 19.01 6.11
CA GLN A 370 -9.60 18.40 7.04
C GLN A 370 -10.74 17.75 6.29
N MET A 371 -11.06 16.54 6.66
CA MET A 371 -12.14 15.77 6.05
C MET A 371 -13.04 15.19 7.14
N ILE A 372 -14.34 15.31 6.98
CA ILE A 372 -15.34 14.64 7.82
C ILE A 372 -16.32 13.91 6.92
N GLY A 373 -16.60 12.64 7.22
CA GLY A 373 -17.46 11.85 6.36
C GLY A 373 -18.18 10.71 7.05
N LEU A 374 -19.18 10.23 6.34
CA LEU A 374 -19.92 9.01 6.64
C LEU A 374 -19.67 7.98 5.56
N GLU A 375 -19.49 6.74 5.97
CA GLU A 375 -19.31 5.60 5.08
C GLU A 375 -20.25 4.49 5.49
N PHE A 376 -20.92 3.88 4.52
CA PHE A 376 -21.75 2.69 4.70
C PHE A 376 -21.18 1.56 3.88
N ASN A 377 -20.91 0.44 4.53
CA ASN A 377 -20.41 -0.77 3.91
C ASN A 377 -21.46 -1.88 4.00
N HIS A 378 -21.65 -2.64 2.92
CA HIS A 378 -22.56 -3.78 2.85
C HIS A 378 -21.94 -4.94 2.09
N LYS A 379 -22.02 -6.16 2.67
CA LYS A 379 -21.67 -7.45 2.03
C LYS A 379 -22.96 -8.18 1.70
N PHE A 380 -23.10 -8.63 0.45
CA PHE A 380 -24.31 -9.32 -0.02
C PHE A 380 -24.34 -10.82 0.33
#